data_acfac0ea7e539fef456a9ebf8865d23e
#
_entry.id   acfac0ea7e539fef456a9ebf8865d23e
#
_cell.length_a   1.000
_cell.length_b   1.000
_cell.length_c   1.000
_cell.angle_alpha   90.00
_cell.angle_beta   90.00
_cell.angle_gamma   90.00
#
_symmetry.space_group_name_H-M   'P 1'
#
loop_
_entity.id
_entity.type
_entity.pdbx_description
1 polymer ?
#
loop_
_entity_poly.entity_id
_entity_poly.type
_entity_poly.pdbx_seq_one_letter_code
_entity_poly.pdbx_strand_id
1 'polypeptide(L)'
;MREGSSIETVQDMTFSHFSGRVGKSFDVAVGGQIVPLILDVAQDLPGSPRPGGAFRLEFLGPADPMLVQGIFPFEIEDDRFEIFVVPIGRDHSGTRYEAVFF
;
A
#
# COMPACT_ATOMS: atom_id res chain seq x y z
N MET A 1 20.53 0.18 19.92
CA MET A 1 20.10 0.01 19.68
C MET A 1 19.44 0.20 18.85
N ARG A 2 18.97 0.28 18.61
CA ARG A 2 18.54 0.38 18.06
C ARG A 2 17.59 0.65 17.48
N GLU A 3 17.03 0.83 17.53
CA GLU A 3 15.84 1.38 17.18
C GLU A 3 15.84 2.00 15.87
N GLY A 4 16.81 2.41 15.29
CA GLY A 4 16.94 2.87 13.94
C GLY A 4 16.51 1.85 12.95
N SER A 5 16.50 0.60 13.34
CA SER A 5 16.15 -0.46 12.43
C SER A 5 14.70 -0.35 11.93
N SER A 6 13.79 0.17 12.74
CA SER A 6 12.42 0.28 12.30
C SER A 6 12.27 1.34 11.22
N ILE A 7 13.09 2.37 11.27
CA ILE A 7 13.05 3.40 10.25
C ILE A 7 13.53 2.86 8.93
N GLU A 8 14.56 2.07 8.96
CA GLU A 8 15.11 1.50 7.74
C GLU A 8 14.11 0.62 7.03
N THR A 9 13.32 -0.13 7.80
CA THR A 9 12.37 -1.04 7.20
C THR A 9 11.35 -0.32 6.36
N VAL A 10 10.96 0.88 6.77
CA VAL A 10 9.94 1.63 6.07
C VAL A 10 10.40 2.08 4.70
N GLN A 11 11.70 2.26 4.51
CA GLN A 11 12.19 2.92 3.30
C GLN A 11 12.44 1.98 2.14
N ASP A 12 12.53 0.69 2.39
CA ASP A 12 12.98 -0.26 1.38
C ASP A 12 11.86 -1.14 0.88
N MET A 13 10.75 -0.52 0.48
CA MET A 13 9.66 -1.27 -0.10
C MET A 13 10.05 -1.77 -1.48
N THR A 14 9.86 -3.06 -1.71
CA THR A 14 10.16 -3.70 -2.97
C THR A 14 8.93 -4.45 -3.46
N PHE A 15 8.94 -4.79 -4.73
CA PHE A 15 7.85 -5.55 -5.33
C PHE A 15 7.59 -6.85 -4.59
N SER A 16 8.65 -7.49 -4.09
CA SER A 16 8.49 -8.78 -3.41
C SER A 16 7.73 -8.69 -2.10
N HIS A 17 7.69 -7.51 -1.48
CA HIS A 17 6.86 -7.32 -0.28
C HIS A 17 5.37 -7.46 -0.59
N PHE A 18 4.98 -7.28 -1.84
CA PHE A 18 3.57 -7.23 -2.22
C PHE A 18 3.14 -8.33 -3.16
N SER A 19 4.05 -8.86 -3.99
CA SER A 19 3.65 -9.81 -5.03
C SER A 19 3.03 -11.09 -4.48
N GLY A 20 3.42 -11.51 -3.28
CA GLY A 20 2.85 -12.69 -2.65
C GLY A 20 1.62 -12.41 -1.81
N ARG A 21 1.16 -11.17 -1.80
CA ARG A 21 0.03 -10.76 -0.94
C ARG A 21 -1.19 -10.28 -1.73
N VAL A 22 -1.22 -10.53 -3.02
CA VAL A 22 -2.39 -10.20 -3.83
C VAL A 22 -3.57 -11.02 -3.31
N GLY A 23 -4.69 -10.36 -3.09
CA GLY A 23 -5.88 -10.96 -2.50
C GLY A 23 -5.95 -10.84 -0.99
N LYS A 24 -4.90 -10.34 -0.35
CA LYS A 24 -4.89 -10.20 1.11
C LYS A 24 -5.29 -8.79 1.50
N SER A 25 -5.84 -8.68 2.71
CA SER A 25 -6.29 -7.41 3.26
C SER A 25 -5.20 -6.78 4.11
N PHE A 26 -4.96 -5.51 3.86
CA PHE A 26 -4.07 -4.69 4.69
C PHE A 26 -4.93 -3.84 5.60
N ASP A 27 -4.50 -3.67 6.83
CA ASP A 27 -5.17 -2.79 7.79
C ASP A 27 -4.56 -1.40 7.66
N VAL A 28 -5.39 -0.42 7.32
CA VAL A 28 -4.93 0.95 7.11
C VAL A 28 -5.50 1.83 8.20
N ALA A 29 -4.62 2.47 8.98
CA ALA A 29 -5.06 3.33 10.07
C ALA A 29 -5.40 4.71 9.54
N VAL A 30 -6.62 5.17 9.80
CA VAL A 30 -7.12 6.44 9.32
C VAL A 30 -7.94 7.09 10.42
N GLY A 31 -7.42 8.17 11.00
CA GLY A 31 -8.20 8.97 11.95
C GLY A 31 -8.77 8.17 13.10
N GLY A 32 -8.00 7.27 13.67
CA GLY A 32 -8.44 6.49 14.82
C GLY A 32 -9.26 5.26 14.48
N GLN A 33 -9.43 4.96 13.20
CA GLN A 33 -10.12 3.73 12.81
C GLN A 33 -9.27 2.94 11.81
N ILE A 34 -9.62 1.69 11.65
CA ILE A 34 -8.93 0.80 10.72
C ILE A 34 -9.82 0.56 9.52
N VAL A 35 -9.29 0.81 8.33
CA VAL A 35 -10.00 0.61 7.07
C VAL A 35 -9.28 -0.50 6.33
N PRO A 36 -9.95 -1.61 6.01
CA PRO A 36 -9.29 -2.69 5.28
C PRO A 36 -9.20 -2.37 3.79
N LEU A 37 -8.00 -2.54 3.22
CA LEU A 37 -7.80 -2.41 1.79
C LEU A 37 -7.22 -3.71 1.27
N ILE A 38 -7.86 -4.30 0.28
CA ILE A 38 -7.42 -5.57 -0.30
C ILE A 38 -6.50 -5.27 -1.47
N LEU A 39 -5.32 -5.88 -1.46
CA LEU A 39 -4.40 -5.72 -2.59
C LEU A 39 -4.93 -6.52 -3.76
N ASP A 40 -5.28 -5.84 -4.84
CA ASP A 40 -5.89 -6.46 -6.01
C ASP A 40 -4.89 -6.63 -7.15
N VAL A 41 -3.98 -5.69 -7.32
CA VAL A 41 -2.99 -5.74 -8.38
C VAL A 41 -1.62 -5.39 -7.81
N ALA A 42 -0.62 -6.19 -8.17
CA ALA A 42 0.79 -5.87 -7.93
C ALA A 42 1.50 -6.08 -9.25
N GLN A 43 2.03 -5.03 -9.85
CA GLN A 43 2.61 -5.08 -11.19
C GLN A 43 4.02 -4.52 -11.18
N ASP A 44 4.96 -5.33 -11.63
CA ASP A 44 6.34 -4.91 -11.78
C ASP A 44 6.46 -3.97 -12.99
N LEU A 45 7.24 -2.92 -12.83
CA LEU A 45 7.49 -1.95 -13.91
C LEU A 45 8.98 -2.01 -14.26
N PRO A 46 9.34 -2.72 -15.33
CA PRO A 46 10.76 -2.93 -15.66
C PRO A 46 11.46 -1.66 -16.10
N GLY A 47 12.78 -1.65 -15.99
CA GLY A 47 13.59 -0.57 -16.54
C GLY A 47 13.84 0.60 -15.62
N SER A 48 13.46 0.49 -14.35
CA SER A 48 13.66 1.57 -13.40
C SER A 48 15.05 1.50 -12.75
N PRO A 49 15.72 2.64 -12.54
CA PRO A 49 16.94 2.67 -11.75
C PRO A 49 16.70 2.63 -10.25
N ARG A 50 15.47 2.61 -9.81
CA ARG A 50 15.14 2.62 -8.38
C ARG A 50 15.67 1.36 -7.70
N PRO A 51 16.35 1.47 -6.55
CA PRO A 51 16.69 0.29 -5.76
C PRO A 51 15.42 -0.47 -5.38
N GLY A 52 15.39 -1.76 -5.67
CA GLY A 52 14.20 -2.56 -5.45
C GLY A 52 13.23 -2.53 -6.62
N GLY A 53 13.56 -1.77 -7.70
CA GLY A 53 12.74 -1.71 -8.90
C GLY A 53 11.54 -0.80 -8.77
N ALA A 54 10.90 -0.52 -9.89
CA ALA A 54 9.65 0.22 -9.91
C ALA A 54 8.49 -0.77 -9.97
N PHE A 55 7.38 -0.41 -9.36
CA PHE A 55 6.19 -1.25 -9.38
C PHE A 55 4.96 -0.41 -9.05
N ARG A 56 3.78 -0.95 -9.33
CA ARG A 56 2.54 -0.30 -8.98
C ARG A 56 1.62 -1.29 -8.28
N LEU A 57 0.76 -0.75 -7.42
CA LEU A 57 -0.20 -1.53 -6.66
C LEU A 57 -1.57 -0.91 -6.84
N GLU A 58 -2.61 -1.75 -6.82
CA GLU A 58 -3.98 -1.27 -6.72
C GLU A 58 -4.66 -1.98 -5.56
N PHE A 59 -5.37 -1.21 -4.76
CA PHE A 59 -6.09 -1.70 -3.61
C PHE A 59 -7.58 -1.44 -3.77
N LEU A 60 -8.39 -2.32 -3.19
CA LEU A 60 -9.84 -2.17 -3.15
C LEU A 60 -10.27 -1.99 -1.70
N GLY A 61 -11.01 -0.95 -1.43
CA GLY A 61 -11.53 -0.67 -0.11
C GLY A 61 -13.03 -0.43 -0.14
N PRO A 62 -13.61 -0.16 1.02
CA PRO A 62 -15.05 0.11 1.08
C PRO A 62 -15.39 1.40 0.34
N ALA A 63 -16.66 1.52 -0.06
CA ALA A 63 -17.13 2.76 -0.68
C ALA A 63 -17.08 3.91 0.31
N ASP A 64 -17.23 3.60 1.59
CA ASP A 64 -17.24 4.59 2.65
C ASP A 64 -16.65 3.96 3.92
N PRO A 65 -15.63 4.58 4.52
CA PRO A 65 -15.06 5.87 4.18
C PRO A 65 -14.10 5.76 2.99
N MET A 66 -14.01 6.83 2.22
CA MET A 66 -13.05 6.93 1.14
C MET A 66 -11.84 7.70 1.68
N LEU A 67 -10.65 7.12 1.50
CA LEU A 67 -9.42 7.82 1.88
C LEU A 67 -9.10 8.88 0.84
N VAL A 68 -8.70 10.05 1.31
CA VAL A 68 -8.19 11.06 0.40
C VAL A 68 -6.78 10.69 0.01
N GLN A 69 -6.28 11.30 -1.05
CA GLN A 69 -4.89 11.15 -1.47
C GLN A 69 -3.95 11.47 -0.32
N GLY A 70 -3.00 10.60 -0.05
CA GLY A 70 -2.04 10.84 1.03
C GLY A 70 -1.29 9.59 1.42
N ILE A 71 -0.43 9.74 2.43
CA ILE A 71 0.38 8.66 2.96
C ILE A 71 -0.30 8.10 4.19
N PHE A 72 -0.47 6.78 4.21
CA PHE A 72 -1.12 6.10 5.33
C PHE A 72 -0.30 4.88 5.74
N PRO A 73 -0.37 4.50 7.03
CA PRO A 73 0.26 3.25 7.46
C PRO A 73 -0.59 2.06 7.06
N PHE A 74 0.03 1.12 6.36
CA PHE A 74 -0.58 -0.14 5.93
C PHE A 74 0.08 -1.25 6.72
N GLU A 75 -0.70 -2.09 7.37
CA GLU A 75 -0.19 -3.19 8.16
C GLU A 75 -0.74 -4.51 7.68
N ILE A 76 0.14 -5.50 7.56
CA ILE A 76 -0.23 -6.87 7.25
C ILE A 76 0.77 -7.80 7.92
N GLU A 77 0.25 -8.81 8.62
CA GLU A 77 1.10 -9.76 9.33
C GLU A 77 2.03 -8.98 10.27
N ASP A 78 3.33 -9.14 10.17
CA ASP A 78 4.28 -8.43 11.02
C ASP A 78 4.90 -7.23 10.34
N ASP A 79 4.39 -6.86 9.16
CA ASP A 79 4.97 -5.77 8.38
C ASP A 79 4.12 -4.52 8.44
N ARG A 80 4.79 -3.39 8.35
CA ARG A 80 4.14 -2.09 8.30
C ARG A 80 4.82 -1.24 7.23
N PHE A 81 4.01 -0.62 6.37
CA PHE A 81 4.50 0.21 5.27
C PHE A 81 3.80 1.55 5.31
N GLU A 82 4.54 2.62 4.99
CA GLU A 82 3.95 3.94 4.77
C GLU A 82 3.77 4.10 3.27
N ILE A 83 2.54 4.12 2.81
CA ILE A 83 2.25 4.07 1.38
C ILE A 83 1.44 5.29 0.96
N PHE A 84 1.90 5.98 -0.09
CA PHE A 84 1.16 7.07 -0.70
C PHE A 84 0.16 6.46 -1.68
N VAL A 85 -1.13 6.72 -1.45
CA VAL A 85 -2.19 6.20 -2.31
C VAL A 85 -3.04 7.33 -2.87
N VAL A 86 -3.58 7.08 -4.06
CA VAL A 86 -4.46 8.02 -4.76
C VAL A 86 -5.73 7.26 -5.12
N PRO A 87 -6.92 7.76 -4.73
CA PRO A 87 -8.16 7.15 -5.18
C PRO A 87 -8.31 7.35 -6.69
N ILE A 88 -8.58 6.27 -7.41
CA ILE A 88 -8.68 6.33 -8.88
C ILE A 88 -10.06 5.91 -9.37
N GLY A 89 -10.95 5.46 -8.50
CA GLY A 89 -12.30 5.11 -8.89
C GLY A 89 -13.13 4.78 -7.67
N ARG A 90 -14.42 5.09 -7.75
CA ARG A 90 -15.34 4.81 -6.65
C ARG A 90 -16.73 4.57 -7.21
N ASP A 91 -17.37 3.50 -6.72
CA ASP A 91 -18.78 3.25 -7.01
C ASP A 91 -19.41 2.65 -5.76
N HIS A 92 -20.65 2.15 -5.90
CA HIS A 92 -21.37 1.64 -4.73
C HIS A 92 -20.72 0.39 -4.14
N SER A 93 -19.87 -0.30 -4.90
CA SER A 93 -19.24 -1.53 -4.41
C SER A 93 -17.91 -1.26 -3.72
N GLY A 94 -17.31 -0.09 -3.88
CA GLY A 94 -16.06 0.22 -3.21
C GLY A 94 -15.27 1.31 -3.87
N THR A 95 -14.09 1.54 -3.33
CA THR A 95 -13.14 2.52 -3.83
C THR A 95 -11.86 1.82 -4.23
N ARG A 96 -11.30 2.20 -5.38
CA ARG A 96 -10.03 1.68 -5.87
C ARG A 96 -8.95 2.74 -5.69
N TYR A 97 -7.80 2.30 -5.19
CA TYR A 97 -6.66 3.17 -4.92
C TYR A 97 -5.45 2.67 -5.69
N GLU A 98 -4.57 3.59 -6.06
CA GLU A 98 -3.33 3.24 -6.73
C GLU A 98 -2.14 3.77 -5.95
N ALA A 99 -1.06 2.99 -5.90
CA ALA A 99 0.23 3.42 -5.38
C ALA A 99 1.28 3.06 -6.43
N VAL A 100 2.15 4.02 -6.76
CA VAL A 100 3.18 3.81 -7.77
C VAL A 100 4.54 4.13 -7.15
N PHE A 101 5.48 3.22 -7.36
CA PHE A 101 6.85 3.33 -6.85
C PHE A 101 7.81 3.35 -8.04
N PHE A 102 8.56 4.43 -8.16
CA PHE A 102 9.53 4.58 -9.24
C PHE A 102 10.96 4.53 -8.76
#